data_24d632062f92eca6c614b6a8299df7c1
#
_entry.id   24d632062f92eca6c614b6a8299df7c1
#
_cell.length_a   1.000
_cell.length_b   1.000
_cell.length_c   1.000
_cell.angle_alpha   90.00
_cell.angle_beta   90.00
_cell.angle_gamma   90.00
#
_symmetry.space_group_name_H-M   'P 1'
#
loop_
_entity.id
_entity.type
_entity.pdbx_description
1 polymer ?
#
loop_
_entity_poly.entity_id
_entity_poly.type
_entity_poly.pdbx_seq_one_letter_code
_entity_poly.pdbx_strand_id
1 'polypeptide(L)'
;METIIENRKNNTTEDTSYVASLFTKGINKIAQKVGEEAVEMIIEAKDNNDNLFLNESAHLLFHYLILLQARGFKLNDIVEVLKSRH
;
A
#
# COMPACT_ATOMS: atom_id res chain seq x y z
N MET A 1 -5.73 -7.51 5.53
CA MET A 1 -5.59 -6.58 4.41
C MET A 1 -4.92 -7.18 3.17
N GLU A 2 -3.86 -7.92 3.32
CA GLU A 2 -3.21 -8.59 2.17
C GLU A 2 -4.16 -9.52 1.43
N THR A 3 -4.96 -10.31 2.17
CA THR A 3 -5.92 -11.23 1.56
C THR A 3 -6.95 -10.47 0.72
N ILE A 4 -7.39 -9.31 1.19
CA ILE A 4 -8.33 -8.47 0.45
C ILE A 4 -7.69 -8.00 -0.86
N ILE A 5 -6.42 -7.59 -0.82
CA ILE A 5 -5.70 -7.13 -2.00
C ILE A 5 -5.53 -8.27 -3.00
N GLU A 6 -5.19 -9.47 -2.53
CA GLU A 6 -5.06 -10.64 -3.40
C GLU A 6 -6.38 -10.97 -4.09
N ASN A 7 -7.48 -10.96 -3.35
CA ASN A 7 -8.79 -11.21 -3.93
C ASN A 7 -9.14 -10.18 -4.99
N ARG A 8 -8.83 -8.92 -4.72
CA ARG A 8 -9.09 -7.84 -5.67
C ARG A 8 -8.21 -7.90 -6.91
N LYS A 9 -6.98 -8.40 -6.76
CA LYS A 9 -6.08 -8.63 -7.89
C LYS A 9 -6.67 -9.65 -8.86
N ASN A 10 -7.31 -10.69 -8.31
CA ASN A 10 -7.81 -11.81 -9.08
C ASN A 10 -9.25 -11.65 -9.56
N ASN A 11 -9.99 -10.69 -9.02
CA ASN A 11 -11.38 -10.44 -9.34
C ASN A 11 -11.55 -9.06 -9.98
N THR A 12 -12.35 -8.98 -11.02
CA THR A 12 -12.57 -7.72 -11.75
C THR A 12 -13.98 -7.21 -11.54
N THR A 13 -14.43 -7.12 -10.29
CA THR A 13 -15.72 -6.55 -9.95
C THR A 13 -15.59 -5.03 -9.78
N GLU A 14 -16.72 -4.32 -9.79
CA GLU A 14 -16.73 -2.87 -9.64
C GLU A 14 -16.12 -2.46 -8.28
N ASP A 15 -16.38 -3.23 -7.22
CA ASP A 15 -15.88 -2.94 -5.87
C ASP A 15 -14.35 -3.01 -5.79
N THR A 16 -13.72 -3.71 -6.74
CA THR A 16 -12.27 -3.89 -6.76
C THR A 16 -11.60 -3.12 -7.89
N SER A 17 -12.36 -2.26 -8.59
CA SER A 17 -11.88 -1.60 -9.81
C SER A 17 -10.65 -0.73 -9.58
N TYR A 18 -10.55 -0.08 -8.41
CA TYR A 18 -9.38 0.75 -8.11
C TYR A 18 -8.10 -0.10 -8.04
N VAL A 19 -8.13 -1.19 -7.27
CA VAL A 19 -6.96 -2.05 -7.13
C VAL A 19 -6.61 -2.71 -8.46
N ALA A 20 -7.62 -3.21 -9.18
CA ALA A 20 -7.41 -3.82 -10.50
C ALA A 20 -6.80 -2.81 -11.46
N SER A 21 -7.26 -1.56 -11.42
CA SER A 21 -6.73 -0.48 -12.24
C SER A 21 -5.25 -0.25 -11.96
N LEU A 22 -4.85 -0.28 -10.69
CA LEU A 22 -3.45 -0.10 -10.31
C LEU A 22 -2.59 -1.22 -10.86
N PHE A 23 -3.02 -2.47 -10.74
CA PHE A 23 -2.27 -3.60 -11.30
C PHE A 23 -2.18 -3.49 -12.82
N THR A 24 -3.23 -3.04 -13.48
CA THR A 24 -3.23 -2.84 -14.94
C THR A 24 -2.24 -1.75 -15.35
N LYS A 25 -2.17 -0.66 -14.59
CA LYS A 25 -1.27 0.45 -14.90
C LYS A 25 0.19 0.12 -14.65
N GLY A 26 0.45 -0.89 -13.82
CA GLY A 26 1.78 -1.40 -13.62
C GLY A 26 2.51 -0.81 -12.43
N ILE A 27 3.72 -1.33 -12.23
CA ILE A 27 4.50 -1.09 -11.02
C ILE A 27 4.92 0.38 -10.86
N ASN A 28 5.18 1.07 -11.98
CA ASN A 28 5.59 2.48 -11.89
C ASN A 28 4.49 3.35 -11.28
N LYS A 29 3.23 3.09 -11.66
CA LYS A 29 2.11 3.84 -11.10
C LYS A 29 1.88 3.49 -9.64
N ILE A 30 2.00 2.21 -9.29
CA ILE A 30 1.85 1.78 -7.91
C ILE A 30 2.94 2.40 -7.04
N ALA A 31 4.19 2.38 -7.50
CA ALA A 31 5.31 2.97 -6.77
C ALA A 31 5.13 4.49 -6.62
N GLN A 32 4.61 5.16 -7.64
CA GLN A 32 4.30 6.58 -7.57
C GLN A 32 3.30 6.86 -6.46
N LYS A 33 2.25 6.05 -6.35
CA LYS A 33 1.23 6.23 -5.30
C LYS A 33 1.83 6.05 -3.91
N VAL A 34 2.71 5.06 -3.74
CA VAL A 34 3.40 4.87 -2.46
C VAL A 34 4.21 6.13 -2.09
N GLY A 35 4.94 6.68 -3.06
CA GLY A 35 5.71 7.90 -2.82
C GLY A 35 4.85 9.08 -2.43
N GLU A 36 3.75 9.29 -3.14
CA GLU A 36 2.81 10.38 -2.85
C GLU A 36 2.21 10.25 -1.44
N GLU A 37 1.76 9.06 -1.09
CA GLU A 37 1.16 8.83 0.23
C GLU A 37 2.19 8.97 1.34
N ALA A 38 3.45 8.58 1.09
CA ALA A 38 4.52 8.74 2.07
C ALA A 38 4.77 10.22 2.37
N VAL A 39 4.78 11.07 1.33
CA VAL A 39 4.95 12.51 1.51
C VAL A 39 3.77 13.09 2.31
N GLU A 40 2.55 12.71 1.96
CA GLU A 40 1.37 13.19 2.68
C GLU A 40 1.38 12.77 4.14
N MET A 41 1.78 11.53 4.42
CA MET A 41 1.90 11.06 5.79
C MET A 41 2.94 11.86 6.57
N ILE A 42 4.09 12.17 5.96
CA ILE A 42 5.13 12.95 6.61
C ILE A 42 4.63 14.35 6.95
N ILE A 43 3.89 14.97 6.04
CA ILE A 43 3.30 16.29 6.28
C ILE A 43 2.36 16.24 7.48
N GLU A 44 1.47 15.25 7.51
CA GLU A 44 0.50 15.12 8.60
C GLU A 44 1.16 14.72 9.93
N ALA A 45 2.31 14.05 9.88
CA ALA A 45 3.05 13.67 11.08
C ALA A 45 3.54 14.90 11.86
N LYS A 46 3.71 16.02 11.17
CA LYS A 46 4.21 17.27 11.78
C LYS A 46 3.09 18.14 12.33
N ASP A 47 1.86 17.82 12.01
CA ASP A 47 0.68 18.53 12.50
C ASP A 47 0.08 17.84 13.71
N ASN A 48 -0.82 18.54 14.40
CA ASN A 48 -1.47 18.00 15.58
C ASN A 48 -2.79 17.28 15.28
N ASN A 49 -3.03 16.91 14.03
CA ASN A 49 -4.27 16.24 13.65
C ASN A 49 -4.03 14.74 13.51
N ASP A 50 -4.30 14.01 14.60
CA ASP A 50 -4.09 12.58 14.64
C ASP A 50 -4.94 11.82 13.61
N ASN A 51 -6.17 12.27 13.37
CA ASN A 51 -7.05 11.60 12.41
C ASN A 51 -6.51 11.69 10.99
N LEU A 52 -5.99 12.84 10.59
CA LEU A 52 -5.38 12.98 9.27
C LEU A 52 -4.11 12.15 9.16
N PHE A 53 -3.29 12.13 10.20
CA PHE A 53 -2.09 11.31 10.20
C PHE A 53 -2.43 9.83 10.05
N LEU A 54 -3.40 9.34 10.80
CA LEU A 54 -3.81 7.94 10.72
C LEU A 54 -4.40 7.60 9.35
N ASN A 55 -5.18 8.52 8.75
CA ASN A 55 -5.71 8.31 7.41
C ASN A 55 -4.60 8.17 6.37
N GLU A 56 -3.63 9.08 6.40
CA GLU A 56 -2.53 9.03 5.44
C GLU A 56 -1.64 7.82 5.68
N SER A 57 -1.45 7.43 6.94
CA SER A 57 -0.71 6.21 7.27
C SER A 57 -1.42 4.96 6.72
N ALA A 58 -2.75 4.93 6.83
CA ALA A 58 -3.53 3.82 6.29
C ALA A 58 -3.44 3.76 4.76
N HIS A 59 -3.52 4.93 4.09
CA HIS A 59 -3.38 5.00 2.64
C HIS A 59 -1.99 4.52 2.21
N LEU A 60 -0.95 4.94 2.92
CA LEU A 60 0.42 4.51 2.62
C LEU A 60 0.55 2.99 2.75
N LEU A 61 0.08 2.45 3.87
CA LEU A 61 0.16 1.01 4.10
C LEU A 61 -0.61 0.24 3.03
N PHE A 62 -1.81 0.71 2.68
CA PHE A 62 -2.63 0.07 1.66
C PHE A 62 -1.88 0.01 0.32
N HIS A 63 -1.34 1.12 -0.14
CA HIS A 63 -0.61 1.17 -1.40
C HIS A 63 0.71 0.39 -1.35
N TYR A 64 1.36 0.39 -0.19
CA TYR A 64 2.58 -0.40 0.00
C TYR A 64 2.29 -1.89 -0.13
N LEU A 65 1.19 -2.37 0.45
CA LEU A 65 0.80 -3.78 0.32
C LEU A 65 0.50 -4.15 -1.13
N ILE A 66 -0.12 -3.23 -1.88
CA ILE A 66 -0.35 -3.44 -3.31
C ILE A 66 0.99 -3.55 -4.06
N LEU A 67 1.94 -2.69 -3.72
CA LEU A 67 3.27 -2.73 -4.34
C LEU A 67 3.98 -4.05 -4.05
N LEU A 68 3.92 -4.52 -2.81
CA LEU A 68 4.48 -5.83 -2.45
C LEU A 68 3.86 -6.93 -3.30
N GLN A 69 2.54 -6.92 -3.42
CA GLN A 69 1.83 -7.92 -4.22
C GLN A 69 2.25 -7.87 -5.68
N ALA A 70 2.41 -6.66 -6.22
CA ALA A 70 2.86 -6.47 -7.60
C ALA A 70 4.27 -7.02 -7.83
N ARG A 71 5.11 -7.00 -6.81
CA ARG A 71 6.46 -7.56 -6.85
C ARG A 71 6.48 -9.04 -6.48
N GLY A 72 5.35 -9.64 -6.13
CA GLY A 72 5.27 -11.05 -5.78
C GLY A 72 5.65 -11.37 -4.35
N PHE A 73 5.61 -10.37 -3.46
CA PHE A 73 5.97 -10.55 -2.05
C PHE A 73 4.78 -10.32 -1.14
N LYS A 74 4.95 -10.73 0.12
CA LYS A 74 3.97 -10.55 1.18
C LYS A 74 4.61 -9.77 2.32
N LEU A 75 3.78 -9.20 3.17
CA LEU A 75 4.26 -8.46 4.33
C LEU A 75 5.19 -9.31 5.21
N ASN A 76 4.90 -10.60 5.34
CA ASN A 76 5.74 -11.49 6.12
C ASN A 76 7.18 -11.55 5.61
N ASP A 77 7.39 -11.39 4.31
CA ASP A 77 8.74 -11.36 3.76
C ASP A 77 9.54 -10.18 4.32
N ILE A 78 8.89 -9.04 4.50
CA ILE A 78 9.52 -7.86 5.09
C ILE A 78 9.77 -8.09 6.58
N VAL A 79 8.81 -8.70 7.26
CA VAL A 79 8.94 -9.02 8.69
C VAL A 79 10.16 -9.93 8.92
N GLU A 80 10.37 -10.92 8.06
CA GLU A 80 11.52 -11.82 8.18
C GLU A 80 12.85 -11.07 8.01
N VAL A 81 12.90 -10.09 7.09
CA VAL A 81 14.10 -9.26 6.95
C VAL A 81 14.36 -8.47 8.24
N LEU A 82 13.31 -7.88 8.81
CA LEU A 82 13.44 -7.14 10.06
C LEU A 82 13.95 -8.03 11.20
N LYS A 83 13.41 -9.24 11.31
CA LYS A 83 13.84 -10.20 12.34
C LYS A 83 15.32 -10.55 12.18
N SER A 84 15.80 -10.70 10.96
CA SER A 84 17.20 -11.07 10.71
C SER A 84 18.18 -9.96 11.08
N ARG A 85 17.71 -8.71 11.18
CA ARG A 85 18.53 -7.54 11.50
C ARG A 85 18.43 -7.12 12.96
N HIS A 86 17.39 -7.55 13.61
CA HIS A 86 17.08 -7.16 14.98
C HIS A 86 16.74 -8.39 15.82
#